data_c352990da6b4d703c67bc0999aaba13a
#
_entry.id   c352990da6b4d703c67bc0999aaba13a
#
_cell.length_a   1.000
_cell.length_b   1.000
_cell.length_c   1.000
_cell.angle_alpha   90.00
_cell.angle_beta   90.00
_cell.angle_gamma   90.00
#
_symmetry.space_group_name_H-M   'P 1'
#
loop_
_entity.id
_entity.type
_entity.pdbx_description
1 polymer ?
#
loop_
_entity_poly.entity_id
_entity_poly.type
_entity_poly.pdbx_seq_one_letter_code
_entity_poly.pdbx_strand_id
1 'polypeptide(L)'
;MTDRKKTSRRAFIKNSGAVALAAPYILSSASVLADSPNDKLRVAAIGTSIYTDRYAKGDYPGRGAYIGHQLAKFGDMVAAADVNRRNADFFAKDYNGNCKVYGDYRELLEREDIDAVSIGTPDHWHVKIAIDAMRAGKHVYCEKPLSLTIREGQQCCKVAKETGKVFQVGTQQRSEFNQVFLKAVAIAQSGMLGDKLDCLISIETAKQGGPFKNMPRPDHIDWNMWLGQAPKVPYCPQRSDFDFRWWFEYAGGQVTDWGAHHGDIAMWAMGMDESGPTAITPKGPVKIPQIENGFNVPSEFDIALEFDGGHTARVYSGNNELIIKGDKGKIRVNRGGLTGKPAEELGVAHIFSKPDQKPSKDQPSGGPGPQWLQDAVDKLCKGKQPGSHMGNFVNCIKNGGLPISDVWSHHRSISLCHLSNIALRLNRAVKWDPKTETFPSDDEANAMLSRKQREGFEIDVEI
;
A
#
# COMPACT_ATOMS: atom_id res chain seq x y z
N MET A 1 -21.32 10.53 64.25
CA MET A 1 -22.36 10.95 63.23
C MET A 1 -21.63 11.68 62.16
N THR A 2 -21.27 11.02 61.10
CA THR A 2 -20.52 11.56 59.94
C THR A 2 -21.39 11.56 58.73
N ASP A 3 -21.68 12.75 58.25
CA ASP A 3 -22.57 13.06 57.14
C ASP A 3 -21.86 12.76 55.82
N ARG A 4 -22.33 11.77 55.04
CA ARG A 4 -21.83 11.45 53.71
C ARG A 4 -22.64 12.28 52.69
N LYS A 5 -22.05 13.39 52.18
CA LYS A 5 -22.57 14.10 51.02
C LYS A 5 -22.52 13.22 49.78
N LYS A 6 -23.69 12.87 49.23
CA LYS A 6 -23.87 12.25 47.94
C LYS A 6 -23.59 13.28 46.85
N THR A 7 -22.51 13.14 46.10
CA THR A 7 -22.27 13.92 44.88
C THR A 7 -23.15 13.38 43.74
N SER A 8 -23.95 14.24 43.16
CA SER A 8 -24.89 13.90 42.10
C SER A 8 -24.17 13.69 40.77
N ARG A 9 -24.65 12.74 39.94
CA ARG A 9 -24.17 12.46 38.58
C ARG A 9 -24.05 13.68 37.67
N ARG A 10 -24.69 14.80 37.99
CA ARG A 10 -24.69 16.07 37.23
C ARG A 10 -23.42 16.90 37.46
N ALA A 11 -22.70 16.69 38.57
CA ALA A 11 -21.45 17.41 38.88
C ALA A 11 -20.21 16.79 38.20
N PHE A 12 -20.29 15.52 37.77
CA PHE A 12 -19.19 14.81 37.08
C PHE A 12 -19.06 15.21 35.59
N ILE A 13 -20.13 15.74 35.00
CA ILE A 13 -20.18 16.06 33.56
C ILE A 13 -19.64 17.46 33.25
N LYS A 14 -19.42 18.32 34.27
CA LYS A 14 -19.00 19.72 34.03
C LYS A 14 -17.49 19.98 34.04
N ASN A 15 -16.64 19.01 34.39
CA ASN A 15 -15.19 19.19 34.46
C ASN A 15 -14.36 18.34 33.50
N SER A 16 -14.95 17.83 32.42
CA SER A 16 -14.23 17.11 31.35
C SER A 16 -14.34 17.87 30.02
N GLY A 17 -13.94 19.11 30.05
CA GLY A 17 -13.80 19.91 28.84
C GLY A 17 -12.34 20.03 28.47
N ALA A 18 -11.94 19.31 27.44
CA ALA A 18 -10.71 19.36 26.63
C ALA A 18 -9.94 18.03 26.67
N VAL A 19 -10.27 17.15 25.79
CA VAL A 19 -9.49 16.26 24.95
C VAL A 19 -10.49 15.29 24.32
N ALA A 20 -10.93 15.51 23.12
CA ALA A 20 -11.64 14.50 22.33
C ALA A 20 -11.65 14.90 20.86
N LEU A 21 -10.64 14.48 20.15
CA LEU A 21 -10.74 14.14 18.72
C LEU A 21 -9.94 12.85 18.49
N ALA A 22 -10.25 11.84 19.31
CA ALA A 22 -10.07 10.44 18.93
C ALA A 22 -11.47 9.93 18.61
N ALA A 23 -11.78 9.68 17.33
CA ALA A 23 -13.06 9.15 16.93
C ALA A 23 -13.32 7.84 17.69
N PRO A 24 -14.50 7.66 18.30
CA PRO A 24 -14.86 6.40 18.90
C PRO A 24 -15.13 5.41 17.78
N TYR A 25 -14.30 4.39 17.64
CA TYR A 25 -14.72 3.15 17.04
C TYR A 25 -15.84 2.58 17.92
N ILE A 26 -17.09 2.88 17.58
CA ILE A 26 -18.22 2.20 18.16
C ILE A 26 -18.19 0.79 17.56
N LEU A 27 -17.82 -0.17 18.38
CA LEU A 27 -18.06 -1.59 18.18
C LEU A 27 -19.57 -1.82 18.02
N SER A 28 -20.06 -1.71 16.78
CA SER A 28 -21.33 -2.29 16.43
C SER A 28 -21.08 -3.76 16.09
N SER A 29 -21.59 -4.64 16.96
CA SER A 29 -21.67 -6.10 16.78
C SER A 29 -20.38 -6.72 16.19
N ALA A 30 -19.36 -6.86 17.04
CA ALA A 30 -18.48 -7.99 16.91
C ALA A 30 -19.38 -9.23 16.98
N SER A 31 -19.63 -9.89 15.85
CA SER A 31 -19.83 -11.32 15.92
C SER A 31 -18.59 -11.85 16.63
N VAL A 32 -18.74 -12.16 17.91
CA VAL A 32 -17.76 -12.90 18.68
C VAL A 32 -17.62 -14.21 17.90
N LEU A 33 -16.60 -14.28 17.07
CA LEU A 33 -16.08 -15.57 16.61
C LEU A 33 -15.57 -16.22 17.89
N ALA A 34 -16.40 -17.07 18.46
CA ALA A 34 -16.06 -17.83 19.64
C ALA A 34 -14.74 -18.55 19.36
N ASP A 35 -13.80 -18.44 20.29
CA ASP A 35 -12.54 -19.18 20.30
C ASP A 35 -12.82 -20.70 20.35
N SER A 36 -13.14 -21.26 19.20
CA SER A 36 -12.97 -22.68 18.95
C SER A 36 -11.63 -22.87 18.26
N PRO A 37 -10.73 -23.72 18.74
CA PRO A 37 -9.45 -24.01 18.10
C PRO A 37 -9.57 -24.52 16.65
N ASN A 38 -10.80 -24.77 16.19
CA ASN A 38 -11.11 -25.29 14.85
C ASN A 38 -11.67 -24.28 13.85
N ASP A 39 -11.92 -23.01 14.24
CA ASP A 39 -12.47 -22.04 13.30
C ASP A 39 -11.34 -21.31 12.55
N LYS A 40 -10.80 -22.00 11.56
CA LYS A 40 -9.94 -21.37 10.56
C LYS A 40 -10.77 -20.42 9.70
N LEU A 41 -10.20 -19.24 9.40
CA LEU A 41 -10.80 -18.32 8.44
C LEU A 41 -11.00 -19.04 7.09
N ARG A 42 -12.10 -18.78 6.43
CA ARG A 42 -12.31 -19.16 5.04
C ARG A 42 -11.91 -17.99 4.16
N VAL A 43 -10.92 -18.22 3.32
CA VAL A 43 -10.26 -17.15 2.59
C VAL A 43 -10.31 -17.36 1.08
N ALA A 44 -10.21 -16.26 0.33
CA ALA A 44 -10.19 -16.33 -1.12
C ALA A 44 -9.13 -15.39 -1.71
N ALA A 45 -8.72 -15.64 -2.95
CA ALA A 45 -7.76 -14.84 -3.69
C ALA A 45 -8.40 -14.28 -4.97
N ILE A 46 -8.20 -12.96 -5.20
CA ILE A 46 -8.69 -12.26 -6.38
C ILE A 46 -7.48 -11.65 -7.12
N GLY A 47 -7.29 -12.03 -8.38
CA GLY A 47 -6.09 -11.73 -9.16
C GLY A 47 -4.94 -12.63 -8.74
N THR A 48 -4.89 -13.83 -9.32
CA THR A 48 -3.96 -14.91 -8.93
C THR A 48 -2.79 -15.05 -9.90
N SER A 49 -2.37 -13.96 -10.49
CA SER A 49 -1.35 -13.88 -11.54
C SER A 49 -0.26 -14.96 -11.49
N ILE A 50 0.12 -15.45 -12.66
CA ILE A 50 1.33 -16.25 -12.86
C ILE A 50 2.32 -15.47 -13.73
N TYR A 51 3.60 -15.69 -13.50
CA TYR A 51 4.64 -15.25 -14.43
C TYR A 51 5.04 -16.42 -15.31
N THR A 52 5.00 -16.20 -16.61
CA THR A 52 5.66 -17.10 -17.56
C THR A 52 7.08 -16.58 -17.74
N ASP A 53 8.06 -17.27 -17.16
CA ASP A 53 9.46 -16.88 -17.34
C ASP A 53 9.87 -17.14 -18.79
N ARG A 54 10.31 -16.07 -19.48
CA ARG A 54 10.86 -16.19 -20.83
C ARG A 54 12.22 -16.90 -20.86
N TYR A 55 12.85 -17.07 -19.71
CA TYR A 55 14.20 -17.64 -19.55
C TYR A 55 14.22 -18.91 -18.70
N ALA A 56 13.25 -19.10 -17.79
CA ALA A 56 13.12 -20.31 -17.00
C ALA A 56 12.06 -21.25 -17.62
N LYS A 57 12.23 -22.54 -17.36
CA LYS A 57 11.34 -23.57 -17.89
C LYS A 57 10.09 -23.70 -17.03
N GLY A 58 9.10 -22.85 -17.23
CA GLY A 58 7.79 -23.04 -16.62
C GLY A 58 7.11 -21.77 -16.09
N ASP A 59 5.87 -21.92 -15.70
CA ASP A 59 5.07 -20.91 -15.03
C ASP A 59 5.39 -20.95 -13.52
N TYR A 60 5.46 -19.77 -12.87
CA TYR A 60 5.61 -19.66 -11.43
C TYR A 60 4.66 -18.61 -10.84
N PRO A 61 4.33 -18.70 -9.54
CA PRO A 61 3.39 -17.77 -8.91
C PRO A 61 3.81 -16.32 -9.07
N GLY A 62 2.92 -15.49 -9.61
CA GLY A 62 3.06 -14.04 -9.60
C GLY A 62 2.68 -13.45 -8.25
N ARG A 63 2.68 -12.12 -8.15
CA ARG A 63 2.44 -11.45 -6.87
C ARG A 63 1.08 -11.77 -6.27
N GLY A 64 0.04 -11.82 -7.07
CA GLY A 64 -1.31 -12.16 -6.60
C GLY A 64 -1.39 -13.58 -6.03
N ALA A 65 -0.84 -14.57 -6.75
CA ALA A 65 -0.75 -15.95 -6.24
C ALA A 65 0.07 -16.01 -4.95
N TYR A 66 1.21 -15.30 -4.89
CA TYR A 66 2.05 -15.26 -3.70
C TYR A 66 1.28 -14.80 -2.45
N ILE A 67 0.55 -13.67 -2.52
CA ILE A 67 -0.20 -13.18 -1.36
C ILE A 67 -1.39 -14.10 -1.01
N GLY A 68 -2.02 -14.72 -2.01
CA GLY A 68 -3.03 -15.75 -1.79
C GLY A 68 -2.48 -16.94 -0.99
N HIS A 69 -1.30 -17.46 -1.38
CA HIS A 69 -0.62 -18.52 -0.63
C HIS A 69 -0.18 -18.07 0.78
N GLN A 70 0.20 -16.80 0.98
CA GLN A 70 0.49 -16.30 2.33
C GLN A 70 -0.79 -16.26 3.19
N LEU A 71 -1.94 -15.85 2.64
CA LEU A 71 -3.21 -15.84 3.34
C LEU A 71 -3.69 -17.26 3.69
N ALA A 72 -3.48 -18.22 2.78
CA ALA A 72 -3.81 -19.64 2.98
C ALA A 72 -3.05 -20.31 4.13
N LYS A 73 -1.96 -19.72 4.62
CA LYS A 73 -1.28 -20.22 5.84
C LYS A 73 -2.08 -20.00 7.12
N PHE A 74 -3.05 -19.09 7.08
CA PHE A 74 -3.86 -18.68 8.23
C PHE A 74 -5.33 -19.06 8.11
N GLY A 75 -5.75 -19.63 6.96
CA GLY A 75 -7.13 -20.02 6.71
C GLY A 75 -7.25 -21.07 5.62
N ASP A 76 -8.45 -21.55 5.40
CA ASP A 76 -8.75 -22.48 4.32
C ASP A 76 -9.03 -21.69 3.04
N MET A 77 -8.22 -21.90 2.02
CA MET A 77 -8.41 -21.29 0.70
C MET A 77 -9.56 -21.99 -0.03
N VAL A 78 -10.71 -21.31 -0.14
CA VAL A 78 -11.96 -21.90 -0.65
C VAL A 78 -12.39 -21.39 -2.02
N ALA A 79 -11.75 -20.31 -2.51
CA ALA A 79 -12.06 -19.74 -3.81
C ALA A 79 -10.90 -18.93 -4.38
N ALA A 80 -10.85 -18.85 -5.72
CA ALA A 80 -9.97 -17.97 -6.45
C ALA A 80 -10.71 -17.35 -7.65
N ALA A 81 -10.44 -16.07 -7.96
CA ALA A 81 -10.97 -15.41 -9.14
C ALA A 81 -9.85 -14.73 -9.93
N ASP A 82 -9.86 -14.93 -11.24
CA ASP A 82 -8.98 -14.19 -12.16
C ASP A 82 -9.65 -14.13 -13.54
N VAL A 83 -9.62 -12.96 -14.18
CA VAL A 83 -10.12 -12.76 -15.55
C VAL A 83 -9.29 -13.50 -16.60
N ASN A 84 -8.08 -13.92 -16.24
CA ASN A 84 -7.29 -14.91 -16.97
C ASN A 84 -7.52 -16.29 -16.33
N ARG A 85 -8.35 -17.09 -16.94
CA ARG A 85 -8.72 -18.42 -16.44
C ARG A 85 -7.52 -19.31 -16.13
N ARG A 86 -6.45 -19.24 -16.92
CA ARG A 86 -5.22 -20.03 -16.67
C ARG A 86 -4.57 -19.69 -15.32
N ASN A 87 -4.60 -18.41 -14.91
CA ASN A 87 -4.05 -17.99 -13.63
C ASN A 87 -4.82 -18.62 -12.47
N ALA A 88 -6.16 -18.52 -12.50
CA ALA A 88 -7.00 -19.06 -11.44
C ALA A 88 -6.91 -20.60 -11.36
N ASP A 89 -6.91 -21.28 -12.50
CA ASP A 89 -6.76 -22.74 -12.55
C ASP A 89 -5.38 -23.20 -12.07
N PHE A 90 -4.31 -22.45 -12.39
CA PHE A 90 -2.96 -22.74 -11.90
C PHE A 90 -2.89 -22.61 -10.38
N PHE A 91 -3.39 -21.51 -9.84
CA PHE A 91 -3.41 -21.26 -8.39
C PHE A 91 -4.23 -22.32 -7.63
N ALA A 92 -5.40 -22.69 -8.15
CA ALA A 92 -6.30 -23.63 -7.49
C ALA A 92 -5.76 -25.06 -7.38
N LYS A 93 -4.78 -25.46 -8.24
CA LYS A 93 -4.16 -26.79 -8.20
C LYS A 93 -3.50 -27.13 -6.86
N ASP A 94 -3.00 -26.12 -6.16
CA ASP A 94 -2.30 -26.29 -4.89
C ASP A 94 -3.26 -26.64 -3.71
N TYR A 95 -4.58 -26.59 -3.95
CA TYR A 95 -5.60 -26.79 -2.92
C TYR A 95 -6.43 -28.07 -3.09
N ASN A 96 -5.97 -29.03 -3.89
CA ASN A 96 -6.56 -30.39 -4.01
C ASN A 96 -8.08 -30.40 -4.26
N GLY A 97 -8.58 -29.47 -5.10
CA GLY A 97 -10.00 -29.37 -5.42
C GLY A 97 -10.86 -28.59 -4.43
N ASN A 98 -10.30 -28.12 -3.31
CA ASN A 98 -11.04 -27.35 -2.31
C ASN A 98 -11.21 -25.87 -2.69
N CYS A 99 -10.45 -25.36 -3.68
CA CYS A 99 -10.51 -23.99 -4.15
C CYS A 99 -11.37 -23.89 -5.43
N LYS A 100 -12.57 -23.35 -5.31
CA LYS A 100 -13.45 -23.11 -6.46
C LYS A 100 -12.97 -21.92 -7.29
N VAL A 101 -12.95 -22.08 -8.62
CA VAL A 101 -12.44 -21.06 -9.55
C VAL A 101 -13.57 -20.28 -10.18
N TYR A 102 -13.40 -18.94 -10.26
CA TYR A 102 -14.31 -17.97 -10.86
C TYR A 102 -13.59 -17.13 -11.91
N GLY A 103 -14.29 -16.75 -12.96
CA GLY A 103 -13.83 -15.77 -13.96
C GLY A 103 -14.14 -14.33 -13.56
N ASP A 104 -15.22 -14.14 -12.80
CA ASP A 104 -15.69 -12.86 -12.29
C ASP A 104 -15.61 -12.87 -10.76
N TYR A 105 -14.90 -11.89 -10.17
CA TYR A 105 -14.77 -11.76 -8.72
C TYR A 105 -16.10 -11.48 -8.01
N ARG A 106 -17.08 -10.91 -8.70
CA ARG A 106 -18.40 -10.60 -8.15
C ARG A 106 -19.13 -11.87 -7.74
N GLU A 107 -19.07 -12.92 -8.57
CA GLU A 107 -19.62 -14.24 -8.24
C GLU A 107 -18.92 -14.87 -7.01
N LEU A 108 -17.62 -14.65 -6.86
CA LEU A 108 -16.89 -15.09 -5.67
C LEU A 108 -17.37 -14.35 -4.43
N LEU A 109 -17.64 -13.05 -4.51
CA LEU A 109 -18.08 -12.24 -3.38
C LEU A 109 -19.51 -12.53 -2.92
N GLU A 110 -20.37 -13.14 -3.75
CA GLU A 110 -21.71 -13.62 -3.37
C GLU A 110 -21.67 -14.76 -2.33
N ARG A 111 -20.53 -15.41 -2.15
CA ARG A 111 -20.36 -16.46 -1.15
C ARG A 111 -20.33 -15.89 0.26
N GLU A 112 -21.31 -16.25 1.08
CA GLU A 112 -21.41 -15.84 2.50
C GLU A 112 -20.32 -16.47 3.38
N ASP A 113 -19.81 -17.64 2.98
CA ASP A 113 -18.84 -18.43 3.74
C ASP A 113 -17.37 -17.96 3.60
N ILE A 114 -17.10 -16.82 2.97
CA ILE A 114 -15.77 -16.23 2.87
C ILE A 114 -15.64 -15.11 3.90
N ASP A 115 -14.59 -15.16 4.74
CA ASP A 115 -14.31 -14.16 5.78
C ASP A 115 -13.38 -13.05 5.26
N ALA A 116 -12.37 -13.40 4.45
CA ALA A 116 -11.36 -12.46 3.98
C ALA A 116 -10.88 -12.79 2.57
N VAL A 117 -10.46 -11.73 1.86
CA VAL A 117 -9.91 -11.83 0.52
C VAL A 117 -8.53 -11.19 0.43
N SER A 118 -7.65 -11.76 -0.42
CA SER A 118 -6.45 -11.11 -0.92
C SER A 118 -6.69 -10.60 -2.34
N ILE A 119 -6.29 -9.34 -2.62
CA ILE A 119 -6.44 -8.69 -3.92
C ILE A 119 -5.05 -8.43 -4.49
N GLY A 120 -4.74 -9.06 -5.63
CA GLY A 120 -3.47 -8.96 -6.32
C GLY A 120 -3.64 -8.67 -7.82
N THR A 121 -4.68 -7.92 -8.17
CA THR A 121 -4.98 -7.45 -9.54
C THR A 121 -4.03 -6.32 -9.97
N PRO A 122 -4.11 -5.82 -11.21
CA PRO A 122 -3.54 -4.52 -11.57
C PRO A 122 -4.14 -3.37 -10.77
N ASP A 123 -3.38 -2.27 -10.62
CA ASP A 123 -3.66 -1.16 -9.70
C ASP A 123 -5.07 -0.56 -9.89
N HIS A 124 -5.53 -0.43 -11.13
CA HIS A 124 -6.84 0.18 -11.45
C HIS A 124 -8.04 -0.63 -10.95
N TRP A 125 -7.84 -1.87 -10.53
CA TRP A 125 -8.90 -2.70 -9.95
C TRP A 125 -8.91 -2.74 -8.43
N HIS A 126 -7.82 -2.32 -7.77
CA HIS A 126 -7.65 -2.48 -6.32
C HIS A 126 -8.83 -1.93 -5.53
N VAL A 127 -9.19 -0.65 -5.76
CA VAL A 127 -10.22 0.01 -4.95
C VAL A 127 -11.63 -0.52 -5.26
N LYS A 128 -11.97 -0.73 -6.53
CA LYS A 128 -13.30 -1.25 -6.88
C LYS A 128 -13.56 -2.60 -6.23
N ILE A 129 -12.63 -3.54 -6.38
CA ILE A 129 -12.76 -4.87 -5.78
C ILE A 129 -12.77 -4.80 -4.25
N ALA A 130 -11.93 -3.95 -3.67
CA ALA A 130 -11.84 -3.78 -2.22
C ALA A 130 -13.15 -3.23 -1.62
N ILE A 131 -13.76 -2.24 -2.26
CA ILE A 131 -15.06 -1.68 -1.86
C ILE A 131 -16.16 -2.75 -1.94
N ASP A 132 -16.23 -3.46 -3.06
CA ASP A 132 -17.21 -4.52 -3.24
C ASP A 132 -17.04 -5.64 -2.21
N ALA A 133 -15.80 -6.04 -1.92
CA ALA A 133 -15.49 -7.03 -0.90
C ALA A 133 -15.90 -6.58 0.51
N MET A 134 -15.59 -5.34 0.90
CA MET A 134 -15.98 -4.80 2.21
C MET A 134 -17.50 -4.71 2.34
N ARG A 135 -18.21 -4.26 1.31
CA ARG A 135 -19.68 -4.22 1.26
C ARG A 135 -20.31 -5.61 1.33
N ALA A 136 -19.63 -6.61 0.74
CA ALA A 136 -20.01 -8.04 0.86
C ALA A 136 -19.60 -8.65 2.21
N GLY A 137 -19.15 -7.85 3.17
CA GLY A 137 -18.84 -8.30 4.53
C GLY A 137 -17.46 -8.95 4.70
N LYS A 138 -16.53 -8.85 3.71
CA LYS A 138 -15.22 -9.49 3.75
C LYS A 138 -14.15 -8.54 4.27
N HIS A 139 -13.17 -9.07 5.03
CA HIS A 139 -11.93 -8.37 5.34
C HIS A 139 -11.01 -8.37 4.12
N VAL A 140 -10.17 -7.34 3.95
CA VAL A 140 -9.41 -7.13 2.72
C VAL A 140 -7.92 -6.98 3.00
N TYR A 141 -7.12 -7.81 2.33
CA TYR A 141 -5.70 -7.56 2.11
C TYR A 141 -5.51 -7.18 0.64
N CYS A 142 -5.06 -5.97 0.36
CA CYS A 142 -4.89 -5.49 -1.01
C CYS A 142 -3.42 -5.17 -1.30
N GLU A 143 -2.88 -5.61 -2.45
CA GLU A 143 -1.54 -5.21 -2.84
C GLU A 143 -1.44 -3.70 -3.04
N LYS A 144 -0.21 -3.20 -2.91
CA LYS A 144 0.14 -1.81 -3.22
C LYS A 144 0.29 -1.61 -4.75
N PRO A 145 0.09 -0.38 -5.25
CA PRO A 145 -0.43 0.81 -4.57
C PRO A 145 -1.91 0.68 -4.26
N LEU A 146 -2.40 1.28 -3.18
CA LEU A 146 -3.80 1.19 -2.77
C LEU A 146 -4.76 1.58 -3.88
N SER A 147 -4.48 2.68 -4.58
CA SER A 147 -5.41 3.31 -5.51
C SER A 147 -4.71 3.80 -6.77
N LEU A 148 -5.50 4.01 -7.82
CA LEU A 148 -5.05 4.61 -9.07
C LEU A 148 -5.14 6.15 -9.03
N THR A 149 -6.00 6.70 -8.16
CA THR A 149 -6.23 8.14 -7.99
C THR A 149 -6.44 8.48 -6.52
N ILE A 150 -6.31 9.78 -6.17
CA ILE A 150 -6.59 10.26 -4.81
C ILE A 150 -8.06 10.04 -4.47
N ARG A 151 -8.98 10.31 -5.40
CA ARG A 151 -10.43 10.13 -5.20
C ARG A 151 -10.76 8.68 -4.85
N GLU A 152 -10.19 7.71 -5.54
CA GLU A 152 -10.38 6.30 -5.23
C GLU A 152 -9.89 5.95 -3.81
N GLY A 153 -8.75 6.49 -3.40
CA GLY A 153 -8.24 6.29 -2.04
C GLY A 153 -9.21 6.83 -0.98
N GLN A 154 -9.78 8.03 -1.19
CA GLN A 154 -10.81 8.61 -0.33
C GLN A 154 -12.06 7.73 -0.25
N GLN A 155 -12.54 7.23 -1.39
CA GLN A 155 -13.69 6.33 -1.49
C GLN A 155 -13.45 5.03 -0.71
N CYS A 156 -12.25 4.45 -0.85
CA CYS A 156 -11.86 3.24 -0.12
C CYS A 156 -11.84 3.47 1.40
N CYS A 157 -11.25 4.58 1.86
CA CYS A 157 -11.21 4.96 3.27
C CYS A 157 -12.62 5.14 3.86
N LYS A 158 -13.52 5.77 3.09
CA LYS A 158 -14.91 5.97 3.51
C LYS A 158 -15.61 4.62 3.71
N VAL A 159 -15.55 3.73 2.73
CA VAL A 159 -16.20 2.41 2.83
C VAL A 159 -15.57 1.53 3.92
N ALA A 160 -14.26 1.59 4.11
CA ALA A 160 -13.60 0.88 5.21
C ALA A 160 -14.13 1.36 6.58
N LYS A 161 -14.35 2.67 6.74
CA LYS A 161 -14.94 3.25 7.94
C LYS A 161 -16.41 2.82 8.14
N GLU A 162 -17.21 2.86 7.08
CA GLU A 162 -18.63 2.51 7.12
C GLU A 162 -18.87 1.03 7.45
N THR A 163 -18.05 0.14 6.86
CA THR A 163 -18.21 -1.32 7.04
C THR A 163 -17.51 -1.87 8.26
N GLY A 164 -16.55 -1.13 8.82
CA GLY A 164 -15.72 -1.58 9.95
C GLY A 164 -14.85 -2.81 9.64
N LYS A 165 -14.65 -3.14 8.36
CA LYS A 165 -13.82 -4.28 7.96
C LYS A 165 -12.34 -3.96 8.10
N VAL A 166 -11.57 -4.96 8.53
CA VAL A 166 -10.11 -4.85 8.58
C VAL A 166 -9.59 -4.75 7.16
N PHE A 167 -8.79 -3.71 6.91
CA PHE A 167 -8.15 -3.47 5.63
C PHE A 167 -6.65 -3.30 5.82
N GLN A 168 -5.85 -4.10 5.13
CA GLN A 168 -4.40 -3.94 5.11
C GLN A 168 -3.87 -3.83 3.69
N VAL A 169 -2.94 -2.89 3.49
CA VAL A 169 -2.24 -2.72 2.22
C VAL A 169 -0.92 -3.50 2.23
N GLY A 170 -0.53 -4.05 1.09
CA GLY A 170 0.66 -4.88 0.90
C GLY A 170 1.98 -4.09 0.90
N THR A 171 2.22 -3.24 1.90
CA THR A 171 3.50 -2.53 2.10
C THR A 171 4.38 -3.26 3.10
N GLN A 172 4.94 -4.40 2.69
CA GLN A 172 5.68 -5.32 3.56
C GLN A 172 6.91 -4.70 4.23
N GLN A 173 7.41 -3.57 3.75
CA GLN A 173 8.51 -2.83 4.40
C GLN A 173 8.14 -2.40 5.82
N ARG A 174 6.85 -2.22 6.14
CA ARG A 174 6.39 -1.91 7.50
C ARG A 174 6.50 -3.07 8.50
N SER A 175 6.85 -4.29 8.07
CA SER A 175 6.84 -5.49 8.95
C SER A 175 7.97 -6.48 8.71
N GLU A 176 8.47 -6.57 7.49
CA GLU A 176 9.41 -7.61 7.06
C GLU A 176 10.85 -7.05 6.98
N PHE A 177 11.75 -7.78 6.33
CA PHE A 177 13.15 -7.36 6.10
C PHE A 177 13.92 -7.12 7.40
N ASN A 178 13.81 -8.04 8.38
CA ASN A 178 14.47 -7.94 9.70
C ASN A 178 14.22 -6.60 10.42
N GLN A 179 13.04 -6.01 10.17
CA GLN A 179 12.61 -4.75 10.78
C GLN A 179 13.54 -3.55 10.50
N VAL A 180 14.39 -3.59 9.47
CA VAL A 180 15.32 -2.48 9.19
C VAL A 180 14.58 -1.17 8.90
N PHE A 181 13.40 -1.23 8.27
CA PHE A 181 12.58 -0.04 8.03
C PHE A 181 11.92 0.47 9.31
N LEU A 182 11.43 -0.42 10.17
CA LEU A 182 10.89 -0.05 11.50
C LEU A 182 11.96 0.63 12.36
N LYS A 183 13.17 0.07 12.41
CA LYS A 183 14.31 0.67 13.11
C LYS A 183 14.68 2.03 12.52
N ALA A 184 14.68 2.17 11.19
CA ALA A 184 14.93 3.44 10.52
C ALA A 184 13.89 4.50 10.89
N VAL A 185 12.59 4.16 10.90
CA VAL A 185 11.51 5.05 11.35
C VAL A 185 11.65 5.42 12.82
N ALA A 186 11.92 4.45 13.70
CA ALA A 186 12.09 4.69 15.12
C ALA A 186 13.30 5.61 15.41
N ILE A 187 14.43 5.43 14.71
CA ILE A 187 15.60 6.32 14.80
C ILE A 187 15.24 7.74 14.32
N ALA A 188 14.51 7.86 13.21
CA ALA A 188 14.09 9.16 12.69
C ALA A 188 13.17 9.89 13.69
N GLN A 189 12.15 9.22 14.21
CA GLN A 189 11.18 9.78 15.15
C GLN A 189 11.76 10.03 16.55
N SER A 190 12.91 9.44 16.91
CA SER A 190 13.57 9.71 18.19
C SER A 190 14.29 11.07 18.26
N GLY A 191 14.41 11.79 17.12
CA GLY A 191 15.15 13.03 17.01
C GLY A 191 16.68 12.87 16.88
N MET A 192 17.19 11.65 16.76
CA MET A 192 18.63 11.38 16.54
C MET A 192 19.16 11.94 15.21
N LEU A 193 18.28 12.12 14.24
CA LEU A 193 18.63 12.74 12.96
C LEU A 193 18.42 14.25 12.95
N GLY A 194 17.76 14.81 13.97
CA GLY A 194 17.33 16.21 14.05
C GLY A 194 15.80 16.34 13.96
N ASP A 195 15.30 17.55 14.19
CA ASP A 195 13.86 17.81 14.25
C ASP A 195 13.22 17.97 12.87
N LYS A 196 14.02 18.43 11.90
CA LYS A 196 13.60 18.58 10.51
C LYS A 196 14.30 17.51 9.65
N LEU A 197 13.51 16.72 8.96
CA LEU A 197 14.01 15.63 8.13
C LEU A 197 13.94 16.01 6.65
N ASP A 198 14.94 15.60 5.89
CA ASP A 198 14.99 15.60 4.44
C ASP A 198 15.10 14.15 3.95
N CYS A 199 14.05 13.66 3.27
CA CYS A 199 13.95 12.29 2.80
C CYS A 199 14.24 12.21 1.30
N LEU A 200 15.32 11.50 0.93
CA LEU A 200 15.66 11.27 -0.47
C LEU A 200 15.14 9.90 -0.90
N ILE A 201 14.07 9.91 -1.66
CA ILE A 201 13.37 8.73 -2.17
C ILE A 201 13.89 8.45 -3.58
N SER A 202 14.87 7.58 -3.69
CA SER A 202 15.51 7.19 -4.94
C SER A 202 14.84 5.92 -5.49
N ILE A 203 14.39 5.98 -6.74
CA ILE A 203 13.63 4.90 -7.39
C ILE A 203 14.18 4.71 -8.80
N GLU A 204 14.20 3.48 -9.30
CA GLU A 204 14.64 3.19 -10.67
C GLU A 204 13.79 3.91 -11.73
N THR A 205 14.34 4.09 -12.91
CA THR A 205 13.64 4.64 -14.09
C THR A 205 12.51 3.70 -14.53
N ALA A 206 11.46 4.25 -15.14
CA ALA A 206 10.41 3.43 -15.74
C ALA A 206 10.82 2.94 -17.14
N LYS A 207 10.33 1.75 -17.49
CA LYS A 207 10.53 1.18 -18.82
C LYS A 207 9.90 2.06 -19.89
N GLN A 208 10.59 2.21 -21.02
CA GLN A 208 10.09 2.88 -22.22
C GLN A 208 9.83 1.85 -23.31
N GLY A 209 8.89 2.13 -24.21
CA GLY A 209 8.58 1.24 -25.33
C GLY A 209 7.34 1.65 -26.09
N GLY A 210 7.19 1.10 -27.28
CA GLY A 210 6.12 1.37 -28.24
C GLY A 210 6.65 1.88 -29.57
N PRO A 211 5.78 2.10 -30.59
CA PRO A 211 4.38 1.70 -30.59
C PRO A 211 4.23 0.17 -30.58
N PHE A 212 3.25 -0.34 -29.83
CA PHE A 212 3.00 -1.77 -29.76
C PHE A 212 1.86 -2.17 -30.71
N LYS A 213 1.94 -3.40 -31.25
CA LYS A 213 0.91 -3.92 -32.15
C LYS A 213 -0.27 -4.47 -31.35
N ASN A 214 -1.49 -4.10 -31.78
CA ASN A 214 -2.68 -4.76 -31.31
C ASN A 214 -2.75 -6.20 -31.86
N MET A 215 -3.25 -7.11 -31.04
CA MET A 215 -3.37 -8.53 -31.37
C MET A 215 -4.77 -9.04 -31.01
N PRO A 216 -5.22 -10.16 -31.58
CA PRO A 216 -6.40 -10.85 -31.07
C PRO A 216 -6.19 -11.18 -29.59
N ARG A 217 -7.21 -10.96 -28.77
CA ARG A 217 -7.15 -11.37 -27.36
C ARG A 217 -7.06 -12.90 -27.26
N PRO A 218 -6.28 -13.44 -26.34
CA PRO A 218 -6.32 -14.87 -26.01
C PRO A 218 -7.71 -15.28 -25.48
N ASP A 219 -8.21 -16.46 -25.85
CA ASP A 219 -9.54 -16.93 -25.43
C ASP A 219 -9.70 -17.12 -23.92
N HIS A 220 -8.59 -17.37 -23.21
CA HIS A 220 -8.57 -17.56 -21.75
C HIS A 220 -8.57 -16.25 -20.95
N ILE A 221 -8.61 -15.07 -21.61
CA ILE A 221 -8.64 -13.76 -20.95
C ILE A 221 -9.95 -13.05 -21.26
N ASP A 222 -10.72 -12.68 -20.25
CA ASP A 222 -11.77 -11.69 -20.40
C ASP A 222 -11.16 -10.29 -20.44
N TRP A 223 -10.87 -9.80 -21.66
CA TRP A 223 -10.24 -8.50 -21.85
C TRP A 223 -11.13 -7.33 -21.46
N ASN A 224 -12.44 -7.47 -21.54
CA ASN A 224 -13.39 -6.45 -21.13
C ASN A 224 -13.37 -6.25 -19.59
N MET A 225 -13.40 -7.37 -18.86
CA MET A 225 -13.24 -7.36 -17.40
C MET A 225 -11.82 -6.95 -17.01
N TRP A 226 -10.78 -7.35 -17.74
CA TRP A 226 -9.43 -6.91 -17.44
C TRP A 226 -9.29 -5.39 -17.50
N LEU A 227 -9.87 -4.74 -18.53
CA LEU A 227 -9.86 -3.28 -18.68
C LEU A 227 -10.64 -2.57 -17.59
N GLY A 228 -11.75 -3.14 -17.12
CA GLY A 228 -12.57 -2.56 -16.05
C GLY A 228 -12.91 -1.10 -16.28
N GLN A 229 -12.51 -0.24 -15.33
CA GLN A 229 -12.74 1.21 -15.35
C GLN A 229 -11.93 1.93 -16.43
N ALA A 230 -10.84 1.34 -16.90
CA ALA A 230 -9.96 1.97 -17.88
C ALA A 230 -10.61 2.07 -19.26
N PRO A 231 -10.14 2.97 -20.13
CA PRO A 231 -10.69 3.11 -21.49
C PRO A 231 -10.68 1.81 -22.28
N LYS A 232 -11.72 1.59 -23.09
CA LYS A 232 -11.84 0.42 -23.97
C LYS A 232 -10.84 0.54 -25.12
N VAL A 233 -9.87 -0.38 -25.14
CA VAL A 233 -8.82 -0.45 -26.18
C VAL A 233 -8.64 -1.89 -26.66
N PRO A 234 -8.12 -2.11 -27.88
CA PRO A 234 -7.75 -3.43 -28.35
C PRO A 234 -6.70 -4.09 -27.46
N TYR A 235 -6.68 -5.43 -27.47
CA TYR A 235 -5.69 -6.19 -26.71
C TYR A 235 -4.28 -5.99 -27.31
N CYS A 236 -3.33 -5.83 -26.41
CA CYS A 236 -1.91 -5.79 -26.70
C CYS A 236 -1.19 -6.46 -25.50
N PRO A 237 -0.32 -7.45 -25.71
CA PRO A 237 0.34 -8.16 -24.61
C PRO A 237 1.07 -7.26 -23.60
N GLN A 238 1.60 -6.14 -24.08
CA GLN A 238 2.31 -5.17 -23.23
C GLN A 238 1.39 -4.33 -22.34
N ARG A 239 0.06 -4.43 -22.52
CA ARG A 239 -0.93 -3.82 -21.60
C ARG A 239 -1.24 -4.72 -20.40
N SER A 240 -0.88 -6.00 -20.48
CA SER A 240 -1.13 -6.98 -19.43
C SER A 240 0.15 -7.42 -18.71
N ASP A 241 0.06 -8.43 -17.87
CA ASP A 241 1.13 -9.00 -17.07
C ASP A 241 1.91 -7.93 -16.27
N PHE A 242 3.22 -7.97 -16.29
CA PHE A 242 4.07 -7.03 -15.56
C PHE A 242 4.04 -5.62 -16.16
N ASP A 243 3.89 -5.50 -17.47
CA ASP A 243 4.07 -4.25 -18.21
C ASP A 243 2.88 -3.27 -18.09
N PHE A 244 1.74 -3.68 -17.50
CA PHE A 244 0.63 -2.77 -17.21
C PHE A 244 1.06 -1.53 -16.42
N ARG A 245 2.11 -1.65 -15.63
CA ARG A 245 2.69 -0.59 -14.79
C ARG A 245 3.12 0.65 -15.56
N TRP A 246 3.41 0.48 -16.85
CA TRP A 246 3.95 1.54 -17.70
C TRP A 246 2.86 2.28 -18.50
N TRP A 247 1.61 1.89 -18.30
CA TRP A 247 0.45 2.53 -18.88
C TRP A 247 -0.29 3.33 -17.83
N PHE A 248 -0.37 4.65 -18.04
CA PHE A 248 -0.99 5.52 -17.05
C PHE A 248 -2.46 5.22 -16.82
N GLU A 249 -3.14 4.62 -17.80
CA GLU A 249 -4.53 4.17 -17.72
C GLU A 249 -4.74 3.10 -16.63
N TYR A 250 -3.70 2.33 -16.28
CA TYR A 250 -3.78 1.20 -15.35
C TYR A 250 -2.94 1.37 -14.09
N ALA A 251 -1.93 2.23 -14.15
CA ALA A 251 -0.97 2.43 -13.05
C ALA A 251 -0.39 3.86 -13.07
N GLY A 252 0.51 4.17 -12.15
CA GLY A 252 1.22 5.46 -12.11
C GLY A 252 2.73 5.34 -12.37
N GLY A 253 3.20 4.22 -12.95
CA GLY A 253 4.61 3.96 -13.21
C GLY A 253 5.43 3.73 -11.95
N GLN A 254 6.75 3.89 -12.07
CA GLN A 254 7.67 3.74 -10.93
C GLN A 254 7.34 4.69 -9.78
N VAL A 255 6.81 5.88 -10.07
CA VAL A 255 6.44 6.86 -9.05
C VAL A 255 5.42 6.28 -8.07
N THR A 256 4.47 5.45 -8.53
CA THR A 256 3.50 4.78 -7.64
C THR A 256 3.92 3.36 -7.28
N ASP A 257 4.66 2.64 -8.13
CA ASP A 257 5.04 1.24 -7.87
C ASP A 257 6.04 1.14 -6.71
N TRP A 258 7.24 1.71 -6.83
CA TRP A 258 8.23 1.78 -5.75
C TRP A 258 8.06 2.97 -4.82
N GLY A 259 7.43 4.06 -5.31
CA GLY A 259 7.05 5.20 -4.47
C GLY A 259 6.12 4.79 -3.34
N ALA A 260 5.18 3.88 -3.58
CA ALA A 260 4.32 3.30 -2.55
C ALA A 260 5.09 2.59 -1.41
N HIS A 261 6.33 2.16 -1.65
CA HIS A 261 7.17 1.53 -0.65
C HIS A 261 8.05 2.55 0.09
N HIS A 262 8.87 3.31 -0.65
CA HIS A 262 9.82 4.23 -0.03
C HIS A 262 9.17 5.53 0.44
N GLY A 263 8.16 6.03 -0.30
CA GLY A 263 7.35 7.18 0.11
C GLY A 263 6.58 6.91 1.39
N ASP A 264 6.04 5.70 1.53
CA ASP A 264 5.33 5.25 2.73
C ASP A 264 6.25 5.30 3.97
N ILE A 265 7.45 4.75 3.87
CA ILE A 265 8.43 4.79 4.97
C ILE A 265 8.90 6.21 5.25
N ALA A 266 9.10 7.05 4.22
CA ALA A 266 9.51 8.45 4.39
C ALA A 266 8.42 9.26 5.12
N MET A 267 7.16 9.14 4.70
CA MET A 267 6.02 9.77 5.37
C MET A 267 5.93 9.35 6.83
N TRP A 268 6.07 8.06 7.09
CA TRP A 268 6.03 7.52 8.46
C TRP A 268 7.21 8.01 9.31
N ALA A 269 8.42 8.06 8.75
CA ALA A 269 9.60 8.58 9.44
C ALA A 269 9.46 10.06 9.84
N MET A 270 8.81 10.87 8.99
CA MET A 270 8.52 12.28 9.27
C MET A 270 7.29 12.48 10.18
N GLY A 271 6.54 11.43 10.55
CA GLY A 271 5.28 11.55 11.28
C GLY A 271 4.17 12.20 10.46
N MET A 272 4.18 12.02 9.13
CA MET A 272 3.24 12.60 8.18
C MET A 272 2.20 11.60 7.63
N ASP A 273 2.06 10.45 8.27
CA ASP A 273 1.13 9.37 7.90
C ASP A 273 -0.36 9.73 8.09
N GLU A 274 -0.65 10.85 8.76
CA GLU A 274 -2.00 11.44 8.84
C GLU A 274 -2.13 12.77 8.07
N SER A 275 -1.09 13.16 7.32
CA SER A 275 -1.01 14.44 6.60
C SER A 275 -0.50 14.23 5.16
N GLY A 276 0.21 15.21 4.61
CA GLY A 276 0.78 15.16 3.27
C GLY A 276 1.68 16.35 2.97
N PRO A 277 2.31 16.38 1.78
CA PRO A 277 3.06 17.54 1.32
C PRO A 277 2.13 18.73 1.11
N THR A 278 2.66 19.96 1.26
CA THR A 278 1.94 21.21 1.02
C THR A 278 2.34 21.86 -0.31
N ALA A 279 3.52 21.53 -0.84
CA ALA A 279 3.99 21.97 -2.15
C ALA A 279 4.72 20.83 -2.87
N ILE A 280 4.49 20.72 -4.16
CA ILE A 280 5.09 19.71 -5.03
C ILE A 280 5.67 20.41 -6.27
N THR A 281 6.98 20.28 -6.50
CA THR A 281 7.68 21.01 -7.52
C THR A 281 8.55 20.08 -8.36
N PRO A 282 8.24 19.86 -9.65
CA PRO A 282 9.14 19.18 -10.57
C PRO A 282 10.49 19.91 -10.66
N LYS A 283 11.58 19.18 -10.66
CA LYS A 283 12.96 19.67 -10.81
C LYS A 283 13.52 19.21 -12.15
N GLY A 284 13.64 20.16 -13.08
CA GLY A 284 14.15 19.87 -14.41
C GLY A 284 13.10 19.37 -15.41
N PRO A 285 13.52 18.99 -16.62
CA PRO A 285 12.63 18.58 -17.69
C PRO A 285 11.85 17.29 -17.33
N VAL A 286 10.54 17.33 -17.54
CA VAL A 286 9.67 16.16 -17.36
C VAL A 286 9.74 15.29 -18.61
N LYS A 287 10.02 13.98 -18.42
CA LYS A 287 10.12 13.00 -19.50
C LYS A 287 8.93 12.03 -19.44
N ILE A 288 7.84 12.38 -20.13
CA ILE A 288 6.69 11.50 -20.32
C ILE A 288 6.64 11.14 -21.82
N PRO A 289 6.83 9.87 -22.18
CA PRO A 289 6.77 9.46 -23.59
C PRO A 289 5.38 9.77 -24.19
N GLN A 290 5.39 10.29 -25.42
CA GLN A 290 4.18 10.61 -26.20
C GLN A 290 4.12 9.68 -27.42
N ILE A 291 4.10 8.37 -27.16
CA ILE A 291 4.10 7.34 -28.20
C ILE A 291 2.69 6.77 -28.30
N GLU A 292 2.08 6.88 -29.49
CA GLU A 292 0.78 6.27 -29.73
C GLU A 292 0.85 4.75 -29.48
N ASN A 293 -0.09 4.21 -28.70
CA ASN A 293 -0.07 2.82 -28.23
C ASN A 293 1.29 2.40 -27.67
N GLY A 294 1.88 3.25 -26.85
CA GLY A 294 3.16 3.04 -26.17
C GLY A 294 3.07 3.37 -24.68
N PHE A 295 4.10 3.05 -23.92
CA PHE A 295 4.18 3.40 -22.50
C PHE A 295 4.16 4.91 -22.33
N ASN A 296 3.38 5.40 -21.33
CA ASN A 296 3.04 6.82 -21.19
C ASN A 296 3.10 7.33 -19.73
N VAL A 297 3.80 6.60 -18.86
CA VAL A 297 4.15 7.09 -17.52
C VAL A 297 5.46 7.89 -17.54
N PRO A 298 5.75 8.74 -16.53
CA PRO A 298 7.05 9.38 -16.41
C PRO A 298 8.19 8.36 -16.43
N SER A 299 9.11 8.47 -17.37
CA SER A 299 10.23 7.53 -17.53
C SER A 299 11.41 7.87 -16.62
N GLU A 300 11.67 9.16 -16.45
CA GLU A 300 12.59 9.74 -15.49
C GLU A 300 11.87 10.89 -14.77
N PHE A 301 12.18 11.10 -13.52
CA PHE A 301 11.53 12.12 -12.71
C PHE A 301 12.46 12.65 -11.62
N ASP A 302 12.18 13.87 -11.20
CA ASP A 302 12.82 14.56 -10.09
C ASP A 302 11.82 15.57 -9.52
N ILE A 303 11.36 15.34 -8.31
CA ILE A 303 10.29 16.11 -7.69
C ILE A 303 10.71 16.47 -6.26
N ALA A 304 10.64 17.74 -5.91
CA ALA A 304 10.76 18.21 -4.54
C ALA A 304 9.39 18.36 -3.89
N LEU A 305 9.29 17.96 -2.62
CA LEU A 305 8.10 18.06 -1.81
C LEU A 305 8.44 18.81 -0.51
N GLU A 306 7.53 19.68 -0.11
CA GLU A 306 7.61 20.43 1.15
C GLU A 306 6.43 20.02 2.04
N PHE A 307 6.66 19.98 3.34
CA PHE A 307 5.66 19.59 4.34
C PHE A 307 5.57 20.64 5.43
N ASP A 308 4.46 20.66 6.13
CA ASP A 308 4.34 21.42 7.37
C ASP A 308 5.41 20.98 8.38
N GLY A 309 5.83 21.89 9.26
CA GLY A 309 6.92 21.61 10.21
C GLY A 309 8.32 21.70 9.61
N GLY A 310 8.45 21.96 8.29
CA GLY A 310 9.72 22.17 7.59
C GLY A 310 10.45 20.89 7.22
N HIS A 311 9.77 19.75 7.19
CA HIS A 311 10.27 18.55 6.54
C HIS A 311 10.26 18.71 5.03
N THR A 312 11.20 18.02 4.36
CA THR A 312 11.26 17.96 2.90
C THR A 312 11.43 16.52 2.41
N ALA A 313 11.02 16.28 1.16
CA ALA A 313 11.36 15.05 0.48
C ALA A 313 11.71 15.34 -0.98
N ARG A 314 12.46 14.42 -1.59
CA ARG A 314 12.74 14.42 -3.03
C ARG A 314 12.52 13.02 -3.58
N VAL A 315 11.63 12.91 -4.56
CA VAL A 315 11.38 11.66 -5.30
C VAL A 315 12.09 11.79 -6.64
N TYR A 316 13.05 10.91 -6.91
CA TYR A 316 13.86 11.04 -8.13
C TYR A 316 14.32 9.69 -8.67
N SER A 317 14.61 9.66 -9.97
CA SER A 317 15.16 8.49 -10.64
C SER A 317 16.60 8.24 -10.23
N GLY A 318 16.90 7.05 -9.71
CA GLY A 318 18.22 6.65 -9.22
C GLY A 318 18.25 5.20 -8.74
N ASN A 319 19.02 4.94 -7.69
CA ASN A 319 19.05 3.64 -7.04
C ASN A 319 17.75 3.40 -6.26
N ASN A 320 17.45 2.13 -5.95
CA ASN A 320 16.26 1.79 -5.18
C ASN A 320 16.56 1.82 -3.67
N GLU A 321 16.43 3.01 -3.06
CA GLU A 321 16.77 3.26 -1.66
C GLU A 321 16.08 4.49 -1.09
N LEU A 322 16.00 4.55 0.25
CA LEU A 322 15.59 5.72 1.01
C LEU A 322 16.74 6.21 1.88
N ILE A 323 17.06 7.50 1.78
CA ILE A 323 17.98 8.20 2.69
C ILE A 323 17.17 9.17 3.53
N ILE A 324 17.27 9.06 4.85
CA ILE A 324 16.65 9.98 5.81
C ILE A 324 17.77 10.76 6.48
N LYS A 325 17.76 12.07 6.37
CA LYS A 325 18.80 12.93 6.95
C LYS A 325 18.19 14.15 7.64
N GLY A 326 18.91 14.68 8.58
CA GLY A 326 18.66 15.94 9.25
C GLY A 326 20.00 16.58 9.65
N ASP A 327 19.96 17.59 10.50
CA ASP A 327 21.15 18.34 10.94
C ASP A 327 22.06 17.55 11.89
N LYS A 328 21.55 16.47 12.55
CA LYS A 328 22.29 15.65 13.51
C LYS A 328 22.79 14.32 12.95
N GLY A 329 22.24 13.86 11.81
CA GLY A 329 22.62 12.56 11.27
C GLY A 329 21.97 12.19 9.95
N LYS A 330 22.40 11.04 9.46
CA LYS A 330 21.90 10.45 8.19
C LYS A 330 21.89 8.93 8.27
N ILE A 331 20.81 8.31 7.84
CA ILE A 331 20.71 6.88 7.64
C ILE A 331 20.24 6.58 6.20
N ARG A 332 20.60 5.41 5.72
CA ARG A 332 20.19 4.85 4.44
C ARG A 332 19.54 3.50 4.70
N VAL A 333 18.36 3.28 4.13
CA VAL A 333 17.63 2.03 4.25
C VAL A 333 17.07 1.57 2.91
N ASN A 334 17.18 0.28 2.64
CA ASN A 334 16.49 -0.41 1.56
C ASN A 334 16.28 -1.88 1.97
N ARG A 335 15.77 -2.71 1.06
CA ARG A 335 15.60 -4.14 1.34
C ARG A 335 16.92 -4.89 1.50
N GLY A 336 18.04 -4.28 1.13
CA GLY A 336 19.41 -4.78 1.32
C GLY A 336 20.05 -4.38 2.64
N GLY A 337 19.42 -3.53 3.46
CA GLY A 337 19.94 -3.20 4.78
C GLY A 337 19.63 -1.80 5.29
N LEU A 338 20.19 -1.52 6.47
CA LEU A 338 20.17 -0.21 7.17
C LEU A 338 21.61 0.17 7.51
N THR A 339 22.05 1.35 7.11
CA THR A 339 23.40 1.88 7.35
C THR A 339 23.35 3.35 7.72
N GLY A 340 24.49 3.87 8.23
CA GLY A 340 24.65 5.25 8.63
C GLY A 340 24.94 5.37 10.12
N LYS A 341 25.56 6.47 10.51
CA LYS A 341 26.20 6.61 11.82
C LYS A 341 25.28 6.32 13.00
N PRO A 342 24.03 6.86 13.09
CA PRO A 342 23.14 6.49 14.20
C PRO A 342 22.85 4.98 14.28
N ALA A 343 22.65 4.30 13.15
CA ALA A 343 22.38 2.87 13.13
C ALA A 343 23.61 2.03 13.53
N GLU A 344 24.81 2.48 13.16
CA GLU A 344 26.07 1.86 13.50
C GLU A 344 26.36 2.02 15.02
N GLU A 345 26.20 3.22 15.56
CA GLU A 345 26.39 3.53 16.98
C GLU A 345 25.41 2.75 17.87
N LEU A 346 24.20 2.49 17.40
CA LEU A 346 23.18 1.71 18.09
C LEU A 346 23.36 0.20 17.94
N GLY A 347 24.34 -0.26 17.12
CA GLY A 347 24.56 -1.67 16.83
C GLY A 347 23.44 -2.34 16.04
N VAL A 348 22.65 -1.55 15.29
CA VAL A 348 21.52 -2.04 14.47
C VAL A 348 21.76 -1.95 12.97
N ALA A 349 22.91 -1.43 12.57
CA ALA A 349 23.32 -1.45 11.15
C ALA A 349 23.31 -2.89 10.61
N HIS A 350 22.73 -3.07 9.44
CA HIS A 350 22.60 -4.37 8.82
C HIS A 350 22.78 -4.25 7.30
N ILE A 351 23.56 -5.17 6.73
CA ILE A 351 23.71 -5.31 5.29
C ILE A 351 23.35 -6.75 4.94
N PHE A 352 22.30 -6.92 4.16
CA PHE A 352 21.94 -8.24 3.64
C PHE A 352 22.89 -8.64 2.53
N SER A 353 23.40 -9.86 2.61
CA SER A 353 24.12 -10.47 1.49
C SER A 353 23.19 -10.62 0.29
N LYS A 354 23.71 -10.46 -0.91
CA LYS A 354 22.98 -10.85 -2.12
C LYS A 354 22.64 -12.34 -2.05
N PRO A 355 21.53 -12.80 -2.66
CA PRO A 355 21.10 -14.21 -2.57
C PRO A 355 22.16 -15.23 -3.00
N ASP A 356 23.11 -14.83 -3.84
CA ASP A 356 24.21 -15.60 -4.38
C ASP A 356 25.55 -15.41 -3.63
N GLN A 357 25.59 -14.57 -2.61
CA GLN A 357 26.78 -14.29 -1.80
C GLN A 357 26.61 -14.79 -0.37
N LYS A 358 27.57 -15.59 0.11
CA LYS A 358 27.64 -15.92 1.55
C LYS A 358 27.91 -14.64 2.35
N PRO A 359 27.22 -14.44 3.50
CA PRO A 359 27.50 -13.31 4.38
C PRO A 359 28.99 -13.27 4.71
N SER A 360 29.63 -12.12 4.53
CA SER A 360 30.96 -11.89 5.05
C SER A 360 30.89 -11.91 6.59
N LYS A 361 31.86 -12.54 7.25
CA LYS A 361 31.93 -12.54 8.72
C LYS A 361 32.08 -11.13 9.31
N ASP A 362 32.52 -10.17 8.49
CA ASP A 362 32.76 -8.78 8.85
C ASP A 362 31.58 -7.84 8.51
N GLN A 363 30.49 -8.36 7.93
CA GLN A 363 29.30 -7.57 7.66
C GLN A 363 28.44 -7.42 8.93
N PRO A 364 27.98 -6.20 9.27
CA PRO A 364 27.12 -6.01 10.42
C PRO A 364 25.83 -6.79 10.25
N SER A 365 25.57 -7.70 11.19
CA SER A 365 24.38 -8.57 11.17
C SER A 365 23.14 -7.96 11.81
N GLY A 366 23.27 -6.72 12.32
CA GLY A 366 22.21 -6.00 12.98
C GLY A 366 21.73 -6.63 14.28
N GLY A 367 22.06 -6.00 15.40
CA GLY A 367 21.55 -6.39 16.71
C GLY A 367 20.11 -5.90 16.95
N PRO A 368 19.51 -6.25 18.10
CA PRO A 368 18.22 -5.73 18.53
C PRO A 368 18.26 -4.23 18.81
N GLY A 369 19.45 -3.68 19.10
CA GLY A 369 19.63 -2.31 19.56
C GLY A 369 19.32 -2.13 21.06
N PRO A 370 19.44 -0.90 21.57
CA PRO A 370 19.13 -0.58 22.95
C PRO A 370 17.62 -0.73 23.22
N GLN A 371 17.24 -0.90 24.49
CA GLN A 371 15.87 -1.16 24.91
C GLN A 371 14.88 -0.09 24.41
N TRP A 372 15.24 1.18 24.48
CA TRP A 372 14.38 2.27 24.00
C TRP A 372 14.00 2.14 22.51
N LEU A 373 14.92 1.61 21.68
CA LEU A 373 14.66 1.40 20.25
C LEU A 373 13.71 0.22 20.04
N GLN A 374 13.86 -0.84 20.83
CA GLN A 374 12.93 -1.96 20.81
C GLN A 374 11.52 -1.51 21.23
N ASP A 375 11.42 -0.74 22.32
CA ASP A 375 10.16 -0.16 22.80
C ASP A 375 9.53 0.77 21.75
N ALA A 376 10.33 1.56 21.03
CA ALA A 376 9.86 2.42 19.95
C ALA A 376 9.34 1.60 18.76
N VAL A 377 10.03 0.52 18.36
CA VAL A 377 9.56 -0.40 17.32
C VAL A 377 8.25 -1.07 17.74
N ASP A 378 8.13 -1.51 18.99
CA ASP A 378 6.90 -2.11 19.53
C ASP A 378 5.74 -1.10 19.50
N LYS A 379 6.00 0.15 19.82
CA LYS A 379 5.01 1.23 19.72
C LYS A 379 4.55 1.47 18.29
N LEU A 380 5.47 1.48 17.32
CA LEU A 380 5.14 1.58 15.88
C LEU A 380 4.26 0.42 15.43
N CYS A 381 4.45 -0.78 15.97
CA CYS A 381 3.63 -1.96 15.73
C CYS A 381 2.30 -1.94 16.51
N LYS A 382 1.99 -0.84 17.23
CA LYS A 382 0.78 -0.71 18.06
C LYS A 382 0.65 -1.85 19.09
N GLY A 383 1.78 -2.29 19.66
CA GLY A 383 1.87 -3.40 20.61
C GLY A 383 1.61 -4.79 20.01
N LYS A 384 1.49 -4.90 18.70
CA LYS A 384 1.27 -6.16 17.98
C LYS A 384 2.42 -6.37 17.02
N GLN A 385 3.50 -7.03 17.49
CA GLN A 385 4.61 -7.41 16.62
C GLN A 385 4.10 -8.21 15.44
N PRO A 386 4.31 -7.76 14.20
CA PRO A 386 3.90 -8.52 13.05
C PRO A 386 4.88 -9.68 12.85
N GLY A 387 4.51 -10.88 13.19
CA GLY A 387 5.31 -12.07 12.84
C GLY A 387 5.58 -12.18 11.35
N SER A 388 4.59 -11.76 10.56
CA SER A 388 4.67 -11.50 9.12
C SER A 388 3.66 -10.42 8.77
N HIS A 389 3.77 -9.81 7.59
CA HIS A 389 2.81 -8.80 7.15
C HIS A 389 1.38 -9.37 7.09
N MET A 390 1.23 -10.55 6.48
CA MET A 390 -0.06 -11.26 6.44
C MET A 390 -0.53 -11.70 7.83
N GLY A 391 0.39 -12.12 8.70
CA GLY A 391 0.06 -12.47 10.09
C GLY A 391 -0.49 -11.30 10.89
N ASN A 392 0.01 -10.07 10.67
CA ASN A 392 -0.55 -8.85 11.27
C ASN A 392 -2.00 -8.61 10.83
N PHE A 393 -2.32 -8.77 9.53
CA PHE A 393 -3.68 -8.67 9.00
C PHE A 393 -4.63 -9.63 9.71
N VAL A 394 -4.28 -10.91 9.74
CA VAL A 394 -5.10 -11.95 10.36
C VAL A 394 -5.24 -11.75 11.87
N ASN A 395 -4.17 -11.30 12.54
CA ASN A 395 -4.23 -10.96 13.96
C ASN A 395 -5.23 -9.82 14.23
N CYS A 396 -5.28 -8.80 13.36
CA CYS A 396 -6.25 -7.71 13.48
C CYS A 396 -7.70 -8.19 13.22
N ILE A 397 -7.91 -9.16 12.35
CA ILE A 397 -9.23 -9.77 12.15
C ILE A 397 -9.69 -10.47 13.42
N LYS A 398 -8.82 -11.29 14.05
CA LYS A 398 -9.17 -12.11 15.21
C LYS A 398 -9.27 -11.31 16.51
N ASN A 399 -8.39 -10.35 16.71
CA ASN A 399 -8.20 -9.67 18.00
C ASN A 399 -8.53 -8.17 17.95
N GLY A 400 -9.06 -7.69 16.82
CA GLY A 400 -9.35 -6.28 16.61
C GLY A 400 -8.10 -5.39 16.48
N GLY A 401 -8.33 -4.11 16.27
CA GLY A 401 -7.30 -3.08 16.08
C GLY A 401 -6.98 -2.84 14.61
N LEU A 402 -6.14 -1.83 14.36
CA LEU A 402 -5.71 -1.46 13.02
C LEU A 402 -4.45 -2.25 12.61
N PRO A 403 -4.38 -2.70 11.37
CA PRO A 403 -3.14 -3.24 10.80
C PRO A 403 -2.02 -2.20 10.78
N ILE A 404 -0.78 -2.68 10.70
CA ILE A 404 0.40 -1.79 10.62
C ILE A 404 0.43 -0.95 9.35
N SER A 405 -0.21 -1.43 8.29
CA SER A 405 -0.40 -0.73 7.02
C SER A 405 -1.88 -0.61 6.72
N ASP A 406 -2.57 0.19 7.52
CA ASP A 406 -4.01 0.42 7.37
C ASP A 406 -4.32 1.30 6.14
N VAL A 407 -5.59 1.30 5.72
CA VAL A 407 -6.04 1.99 4.52
C VAL A 407 -5.84 3.50 4.60
N TRP A 408 -6.00 4.11 5.78
CA TRP A 408 -5.93 5.58 5.95
C TRP A 408 -4.49 6.08 5.85
N SER A 409 -3.57 5.48 6.61
CA SER A 409 -2.15 5.85 6.55
C SER A 409 -1.57 5.61 5.16
N HIS A 410 -1.97 4.51 4.48
CA HIS A 410 -1.47 4.25 3.14
C HIS A 410 -2.13 5.15 2.08
N HIS A 411 -3.40 5.55 2.24
CA HIS A 411 -4.00 6.59 1.39
C HIS A 411 -3.18 7.88 1.42
N ARG A 412 -2.74 8.33 2.59
CA ARG A 412 -1.85 9.50 2.72
C ARG A 412 -0.50 9.28 2.04
N SER A 413 0.10 8.13 2.24
CA SER A 413 1.39 7.80 1.65
C SER A 413 1.32 7.71 0.12
N ILE A 414 0.30 7.07 -0.45
CA ILE A 414 0.17 6.96 -1.90
C ILE A 414 -0.25 8.28 -2.55
N SER A 415 -0.93 9.16 -1.81
CA SER A 415 -1.25 10.50 -2.28
C SER A 415 0.00 11.31 -2.62
N LEU A 416 1.10 11.17 -1.87
CA LEU A 416 2.40 11.74 -2.23
C LEU A 416 2.82 11.38 -3.67
N CYS A 417 2.63 10.12 -4.05
CA CYS A 417 2.98 9.63 -5.39
C CYS A 417 2.01 10.14 -6.47
N HIS A 418 0.73 10.19 -6.16
CA HIS A 418 -0.27 10.75 -7.09
C HIS A 418 -0.07 12.24 -7.31
N LEU A 419 0.19 13.01 -6.26
CA LEU A 419 0.51 14.44 -6.33
C LEU A 419 1.77 14.68 -7.16
N SER A 420 2.79 13.82 -7.00
CA SER A 420 4.01 13.86 -7.82
C SER A 420 3.69 13.63 -9.30
N ASN A 421 2.88 12.63 -9.63
CA ASN A 421 2.45 12.38 -11.01
C ASN A 421 1.61 13.53 -11.59
N ILE A 422 0.75 14.16 -10.80
CA ILE A 422 -0.04 15.32 -11.22
C ILE A 422 0.88 16.49 -11.55
N ALA A 423 1.81 16.85 -10.67
CA ALA A 423 2.76 17.92 -10.89
C ALA A 423 3.65 17.69 -12.14
N LEU A 424 4.13 16.43 -12.34
CA LEU A 424 4.87 16.04 -13.53
C LEU A 424 4.06 16.21 -14.81
N ARG A 425 2.79 15.79 -14.81
CA ARG A 425 1.91 15.87 -15.98
C ARG A 425 1.52 17.31 -16.32
N LEU A 426 1.32 18.14 -15.31
CA LEU A 426 1.09 19.58 -15.47
C LEU A 426 2.39 20.34 -15.81
N ASN A 427 3.55 19.70 -15.60
CA ASN A 427 4.89 20.28 -15.80
C ASN A 427 5.06 21.63 -15.08
N ARG A 428 4.50 21.74 -13.88
CA ARG A 428 4.59 22.94 -13.03
C ARG A 428 4.46 22.58 -11.55
N ALA A 429 4.89 23.53 -10.70
CA ALA A 429 4.65 23.43 -9.27
C ALA A 429 3.14 23.52 -8.96
N VAL A 430 2.71 22.78 -7.95
CA VAL A 430 1.35 22.79 -7.41
C VAL A 430 1.36 22.93 -5.89
N LYS A 431 0.34 23.57 -5.33
CA LYS A 431 0.10 23.63 -3.89
C LYS A 431 -1.01 22.66 -3.51
N TRP A 432 -0.85 21.99 -2.40
CA TRP A 432 -1.80 21.01 -1.89
C TRP A 432 -2.22 21.34 -0.46
N ASP A 433 -3.48 21.22 -0.16
CA ASP A 433 -3.98 21.23 1.21
C ASP A 433 -4.27 19.80 1.68
N PRO A 434 -3.41 19.22 2.56
CA PRO A 434 -3.59 17.84 3.03
C PRO A 434 -4.81 17.67 3.96
N LYS A 435 -5.43 18.75 4.45
CA LYS A 435 -6.63 18.69 5.29
C LYS A 435 -7.90 18.52 4.45
N THR A 436 -8.02 19.31 3.41
CA THR A 436 -9.17 19.25 2.49
C THR A 436 -8.95 18.28 1.35
N GLU A 437 -7.72 17.82 1.15
CA GLU A 437 -7.30 16.97 0.03
C GLU A 437 -7.67 17.57 -1.32
N THR A 438 -7.33 18.84 -1.51
CA THR A 438 -7.57 19.62 -2.73
C THR A 438 -6.36 20.47 -3.10
N PHE A 439 -6.33 20.94 -4.34
CA PHE A 439 -5.42 21.98 -4.81
C PHE A 439 -6.12 23.35 -4.70
N PRO A 440 -5.74 24.21 -3.74
CA PRO A 440 -6.42 25.49 -3.55
C PRO A 440 -6.36 26.36 -4.80
N SER A 441 -7.51 26.76 -5.34
CA SER A 441 -7.64 27.65 -6.51
C SER A 441 -6.95 27.12 -7.79
N ASP A 442 -6.89 25.79 -7.97
CA ASP A 442 -6.26 25.14 -9.12
C ASP A 442 -7.20 24.06 -9.69
N ASP A 443 -8.14 24.48 -10.51
CA ASP A 443 -9.18 23.60 -11.08
C ASP A 443 -8.59 22.53 -12.01
N GLU A 444 -7.52 22.88 -12.75
CA GLU A 444 -6.83 21.93 -13.64
C GLU A 444 -6.22 20.78 -12.84
N ALA A 445 -5.52 21.08 -11.75
CA ALA A 445 -4.97 20.06 -10.86
C ALA A 445 -6.07 19.27 -10.13
N ASN A 446 -7.13 19.94 -9.66
CA ASN A 446 -8.28 19.30 -9.02
C ASN A 446 -9.01 18.32 -9.96
N ALA A 447 -9.11 18.62 -11.25
CA ALA A 447 -9.67 17.71 -12.24
C ALA A 447 -8.89 16.40 -12.36
N MET A 448 -7.60 16.37 -11.96
CA MET A 448 -6.75 15.18 -11.98
C MET A 448 -6.84 14.32 -10.70
N LEU A 449 -7.61 14.73 -9.70
CA LEU A 449 -7.85 13.94 -8.49
C LEU A 449 -8.64 12.64 -8.77
N SER A 450 -9.31 12.58 -9.89
CA SER A 450 -10.04 11.40 -10.38
C SER A 450 -9.76 11.17 -11.86
N ARG A 451 -10.22 10.04 -12.37
CA ARG A 451 -10.20 9.73 -13.81
C ARG A 451 -11.58 9.31 -14.24
N LYS A 452 -11.94 9.62 -15.49
CA LYS A 452 -13.19 9.13 -16.07
C LYS A 452 -13.18 7.61 -16.09
N GLN A 453 -14.18 7.02 -15.48
CA GLN A 453 -14.35 5.57 -15.45
C GLN A 453 -15.35 5.14 -16.53
N ARG A 454 -15.19 3.91 -17.02
CA ARG A 454 -16.04 3.33 -18.04
C ARG A 454 -17.36 2.89 -17.43
N GLU A 455 -18.47 3.12 -18.18
CA GLU A 455 -19.82 2.74 -17.81
C GLU A 455 -19.93 1.26 -17.44
N GLY A 456 -20.58 0.97 -16.30
CA GLY A 456 -20.76 -0.36 -15.73
C GLY A 456 -19.58 -0.86 -14.89
N PHE A 457 -18.53 -0.04 -14.74
CA PHE A 457 -17.35 -0.37 -13.92
C PHE A 457 -17.01 0.74 -12.89
N GLU A 458 -17.87 1.73 -12.76
CA GLU A 458 -17.64 2.87 -11.89
C GLU A 458 -17.58 2.45 -10.42
N ILE A 459 -16.82 3.21 -9.65
CA ILE A 459 -16.84 3.14 -8.19
C ILE A 459 -17.97 4.06 -7.72
N ASP A 460 -19.07 3.44 -7.31
CA ASP A 460 -20.27 4.14 -6.81
C ASP A 460 -20.13 4.47 -5.32
N VAL A 461 -19.35 5.50 -5.03
CA VAL A 461 -19.16 6.07 -3.67
C VAL A 461 -18.99 7.57 -3.80
N GLU A 462 -19.93 8.34 -3.29
CA GLU A 462 -19.83 9.80 -3.19
C GLU A 462 -18.84 10.22 -2.10
N ILE A 463 -18.08 11.31 -2.34
CA ILE A 463 -17.11 11.89 -1.40
C ILE A 463 -17.47 13.36 -1.16
#